data_9322bc09ec9f29f9f00fdc6c1f4406dc
#
_entry.id   9322bc09ec9f29f9f00fdc6c1f4406dc
#
_cell.length_a   1.000
_cell.length_b   1.000
_cell.length_c   1.000
_cell.angle_alpha   90.00
_cell.angle_beta   90.00
_cell.angle_gamma   90.00
#
_symmetry.space_group_name_H-M   'P 1'
#
loop_
_entity.id
_entity.type
_entity.pdbx_description
1 polymer ?
#
loop_
_entity_poly.entity_id
_entity_poly.type
_entity_poly.pdbx_seq_one_letter_code
_entity_poly.pdbx_strand_id
1 'polypeptide(L)'
;MQKQKTLATSFSMQGKGLHTGLDIQITFHPAPENHGYKIKRVDLEGEPVIDAVAENVAGTQRGTVLSKNGIQVSTIEHAMAALYAYEIDNCLIEVNAPEFPILDGSSRFFSEEIQKAGVVEQNGPKDYYIVKHKIEVKDEETGSSLIILPDDKFSVNVLISFNSSVLSNQFATLNDLSEFPTELAASRTFVFVREVEMLLQNNLIKGGDLDNAIVIYDQKVSQEVLDNLADKLSIPHKDVQDLGYINNKPLVFDNEPARHKLIDVIGDLALIGKQIRGRVIATRPGHKINNQLARMIRKDIKQNEVQAPVYDPNSTPVMDINRIRELLPHRYPFLLVDKIIEIGGNYIVGVKNITSNEPFFTGHFPQEPVMPGVLQVEAMAQTGGLLVLNSVDEPERYSTYFMKIDGVKFRQKVVPGDTLILRLELLAPIRRGISTMKGYVFVGDKLVSEVEFMAQIVKNK
;
A
#
# COMPACT_ATOMS: atom_id res chain seq x y z
N MET A 1 -3.15 -11.77 -15.02
CA MET A 1 -3.04 -10.69 -14.02
C MET A 1 -3.75 -11.14 -12.76
N GLN A 2 -3.15 -10.91 -11.59
CA GLN A 2 -3.85 -11.16 -10.33
C GLN A 2 -4.99 -10.15 -10.18
N LYS A 3 -6.07 -10.60 -9.56
CA LYS A 3 -7.29 -9.81 -9.37
C LYS A 3 -7.38 -9.27 -7.95
N GLN A 4 -8.09 -8.16 -7.78
CA GLN A 4 -8.46 -7.67 -6.46
C GLN A 4 -9.32 -8.69 -5.73
N LYS A 5 -9.27 -8.65 -4.39
CA LYS A 5 -10.02 -9.55 -3.52
C LYS A 5 -10.84 -8.76 -2.50
N THR A 6 -11.98 -9.32 -2.14
CA THR A 6 -12.82 -8.87 -1.04
C THR A 6 -13.36 -10.06 -0.24
N LEU A 7 -14.04 -9.81 0.86
CA LEU A 7 -14.74 -10.85 1.61
C LEU A 7 -15.87 -11.47 0.77
N ALA A 8 -16.13 -12.77 0.92
CA ALA A 8 -17.28 -13.40 0.28
C ALA A 8 -18.59 -13.05 1.00
N THR A 9 -18.56 -12.97 2.34
CA THR A 9 -19.69 -12.60 3.18
C THR A 9 -19.25 -11.66 4.30
N SER A 10 -20.19 -10.91 4.87
CA SER A 10 -19.95 -10.09 6.06
C SER A 10 -19.85 -10.95 7.31
N PHE A 11 -19.06 -10.49 8.29
CA PHE A 11 -19.03 -11.06 9.63
C PHE A 11 -18.95 -9.96 10.68
N SER A 12 -19.41 -10.26 11.90
CA SER A 12 -19.40 -9.36 13.04
C SER A 12 -18.70 -9.99 14.24
N MET A 13 -18.04 -9.15 15.03
CA MET A 13 -17.35 -9.53 16.26
C MET A 13 -17.72 -8.55 17.36
N GLN A 14 -17.60 -9.00 18.62
CA GLN A 14 -17.82 -8.18 19.82
C GLN A 14 -16.65 -8.37 20.78
N GLY A 15 -16.27 -7.31 21.48
CA GLY A 15 -15.23 -7.34 22.48
C GLY A 15 -15.06 -6.01 23.18
N LYS A 16 -14.17 -5.95 24.16
CA LYS A 16 -13.84 -4.71 24.86
C LYS A 16 -12.73 -3.94 24.15
N GLY A 17 -12.82 -2.60 24.22
CA GLY A 17 -11.73 -1.73 23.83
C GLY A 17 -10.62 -1.76 24.88
N LEU A 18 -9.35 -1.89 24.44
CA LEU A 18 -8.19 -1.93 25.34
C LEU A 18 -8.08 -0.67 26.19
N HIS A 19 -8.20 0.50 25.55
CA HIS A 19 -7.98 1.79 26.23
C HIS A 19 -9.27 2.36 26.80
N THR A 20 -10.37 2.24 26.10
CA THR A 20 -11.67 2.79 26.48
C THR A 20 -12.42 1.93 27.49
N GLY A 21 -12.24 0.61 27.44
CA GLY A 21 -13.03 -0.38 28.19
C GLY A 21 -14.47 -0.50 27.72
N LEU A 22 -14.85 0.14 26.59
CA LEU A 22 -16.20 0.08 26.03
C LEU A 22 -16.48 -1.31 25.44
N ASP A 23 -17.74 -1.71 25.47
CA ASP A 23 -18.23 -2.85 24.72
C ASP A 23 -18.40 -2.44 23.24
N ILE A 24 -17.63 -3.07 22.38
CA ILE A 24 -17.47 -2.70 20.98
C ILE A 24 -18.03 -3.79 20.09
N GLN A 25 -18.85 -3.40 19.14
CA GLN A 25 -19.25 -4.22 18.00
C GLN A 25 -18.56 -3.70 16.73
N ILE A 26 -17.94 -4.64 16.01
CA ILE A 26 -17.29 -4.37 14.74
C ILE A 26 -17.81 -5.32 13.66
N THR A 27 -18.07 -4.82 12.46
CA THR A 27 -18.56 -5.61 11.33
C THR A 27 -17.73 -5.35 10.09
N PHE A 28 -17.29 -6.41 9.44
CA PHE A 28 -16.54 -6.38 8.20
C PHE A 28 -17.44 -6.76 7.03
N HIS A 29 -17.45 -5.95 5.99
CA HIS A 29 -18.30 -6.13 4.80
C HIS A 29 -17.46 -6.27 3.54
N PRO A 30 -17.92 -7.08 2.56
CA PRO A 30 -17.42 -6.99 1.21
C PRO A 30 -17.53 -5.54 0.69
N ALA A 31 -16.58 -5.11 -0.11
CA ALA A 31 -16.61 -3.79 -0.71
C ALA A 31 -16.29 -3.86 -2.21
N PRO A 32 -16.75 -2.88 -3.03
CA PRO A 32 -16.52 -2.89 -4.47
C PRO A 32 -15.04 -2.71 -4.81
N GLU A 33 -14.70 -2.94 -6.07
CA GLU A 33 -13.36 -2.73 -6.61
C GLU A 33 -12.85 -1.30 -6.35
N ASN A 34 -11.57 -1.17 -6.06
CA ASN A 34 -10.90 0.10 -5.78
C ASN A 34 -11.45 0.85 -4.55
N HIS A 35 -12.17 0.17 -3.68
CA HIS A 35 -12.69 0.76 -2.45
C HIS A 35 -11.60 1.00 -1.41
N GLY A 36 -10.61 0.09 -1.33
CA GLY A 36 -9.61 0.06 -0.26
C GLY A 36 -10.23 -0.33 1.09
N TYR A 37 -9.53 -0.03 2.17
CA TYR A 37 -10.07 -0.19 3.53
C TYR A 37 -10.68 1.11 4.01
N LYS A 38 -11.94 1.06 4.44
CA LYS A 38 -12.65 2.22 5.02
C LYS A 38 -13.30 1.83 6.32
N ILE A 39 -13.22 2.73 7.30
CA ILE A 39 -13.79 2.55 8.63
C ILE A 39 -14.93 3.53 8.80
N LYS A 40 -16.12 3.02 9.10
CA LYS A 40 -17.36 3.77 9.27
C LYS A 40 -17.76 3.77 10.76
N ARG A 41 -17.95 4.94 11.34
CA ARG A 41 -18.38 5.12 12.73
C ARG A 41 -19.90 5.17 12.79
N VAL A 42 -20.53 4.01 13.08
CA VAL A 42 -21.98 3.86 13.09
C VAL A 42 -22.66 4.38 14.36
N ASP A 43 -21.89 4.74 15.36
CA ASP A 43 -22.36 5.37 16.61
C ASP A 43 -22.46 6.90 16.51
N LEU A 44 -22.01 7.51 15.44
CA LEU A 44 -22.01 8.95 15.24
C LEU A 44 -23.04 9.36 14.19
N GLU A 45 -23.63 10.56 14.38
CA GLU A 45 -24.56 11.12 13.42
C GLU A 45 -23.91 11.28 12.03
N GLY A 46 -24.63 10.87 10.99
CA GLY A 46 -24.15 10.87 9.61
C GLY A 46 -23.17 9.74 9.27
N GLU A 47 -22.91 8.83 10.21
CA GLU A 47 -22.06 7.64 10.02
C GLU A 47 -20.76 7.93 9.23
N PRO A 48 -19.90 8.82 9.72
CA PRO A 48 -18.73 9.28 8.98
C PRO A 48 -17.73 8.17 8.69
N VAL A 49 -17.05 8.29 7.53
CA VAL A 49 -16.10 7.31 7.02
C VAL A 49 -14.68 7.86 7.01
N ILE A 50 -13.75 7.06 7.52
CA ILE A 50 -12.30 7.33 7.50
C ILE A 50 -11.65 6.33 6.55
N ASP A 51 -10.88 6.80 5.57
CA ASP A 51 -10.02 5.93 4.76
C ASP A 51 -8.86 5.44 5.62
N ALA A 52 -8.64 4.12 5.67
CA ALA A 52 -7.53 3.52 6.42
C ALA A 52 -6.23 3.63 5.62
N VAL A 53 -5.67 4.83 5.61
CA VAL A 53 -4.43 5.17 4.90
C VAL A 53 -3.48 5.94 5.81
N ALA A 54 -2.18 5.83 5.54
CA ALA A 54 -1.14 6.39 6.41
C ALA A 54 -1.24 7.92 6.60
N GLU A 55 -1.82 8.66 5.65
CA GLU A 55 -2.03 10.10 5.78
C GLU A 55 -3.02 10.46 6.90
N ASN A 56 -3.97 9.57 7.20
CA ASN A 56 -4.97 9.76 8.24
C ASN A 56 -4.48 9.32 9.64
N VAL A 57 -3.26 8.80 9.78
CA VAL A 57 -2.71 8.44 11.09
C VAL A 57 -2.40 9.72 11.87
N ALA A 58 -3.07 9.90 13.00
CA ALA A 58 -2.94 11.05 13.89
C ALA A 58 -2.14 10.74 15.17
N GLY A 59 -2.04 9.48 15.56
CA GLY A 59 -1.32 9.04 16.75
C GLY A 59 -0.71 7.66 16.58
N THR A 60 0.45 7.47 17.23
CA THR A 60 1.21 6.19 17.18
C THR A 60 1.72 5.78 18.58
N GLN A 61 1.15 6.35 19.63
CA GLN A 61 1.46 5.99 21.00
C GLN A 61 0.57 4.82 21.42
N ARG A 62 1.16 3.66 21.67
CA ARG A 62 0.47 2.45 22.15
C ARG A 62 -0.53 1.83 21.17
N GLY A 63 -0.51 2.19 19.90
CA GLY A 63 -1.38 1.70 18.84
C GLY A 63 -1.53 2.72 17.74
N THR A 64 -2.10 2.32 16.63
CA THR A 64 -2.31 3.20 15.49
C THR A 64 -3.69 3.84 15.56
N VAL A 65 -3.71 5.18 15.56
CA VAL A 65 -4.92 5.99 15.62
C VAL A 65 -5.13 6.69 14.28
N LEU A 66 -6.24 6.40 13.62
CA LEU A 66 -6.70 7.16 12.45
C LEU A 66 -7.57 8.33 12.88
N SER A 67 -7.43 9.47 12.19
CA SER A 67 -8.30 10.64 12.38
C SER A 67 -8.58 11.34 11.07
N LYS A 68 -9.85 11.75 10.91
CA LYS A 68 -10.29 12.58 9.78
C LYS A 68 -11.44 13.47 10.24
N ASN A 69 -11.34 14.77 10.01
CA ASN A 69 -12.36 15.76 10.38
C ASN A 69 -12.78 15.70 11.87
N GLY A 70 -11.83 15.44 12.77
CA GLY A 70 -12.09 15.36 14.22
C GLY A 70 -12.61 14.02 14.72
N ILE A 71 -12.89 13.06 13.82
CA ILE A 71 -13.35 11.72 14.16
C ILE A 71 -12.14 10.80 14.22
N GLN A 72 -12.11 9.92 15.23
CA GLN A 72 -10.97 9.03 15.49
C GLN A 72 -11.40 7.58 15.63
N VAL A 73 -10.49 6.67 15.24
CA VAL A 73 -10.55 5.23 15.53
C VAL A 73 -9.14 4.73 15.83
N SER A 74 -8.97 4.00 16.93
CA SER A 74 -7.69 3.47 17.40
C SER A 74 -7.62 1.95 17.42
N THR A 75 -6.44 1.39 17.69
CA THR A 75 -6.19 -0.05 17.87
C THR A 75 -6.59 -0.87 16.64
N ILE A 76 -6.29 -0.36 15.46
CA ILE A 76 -6.71 -0.97 14.18
C ILE A 76 -5.72 -2.02 13.65
N GLU A 77 -4.48 -2.01 14.12
CA GLU A 77 -3.32 -2.72 13.58
C GLU A 77 -3.54 -4.23 13.45
N HIS A 78 -4.16 -4.87 14.42
CA HIS A 78 -4.38 -6.33 14.42
C HIS A 78 -5.36 -6.77 13.32
N ALA A 79 -6.45 -6.00 13.15
CA ALA A 79 -7.42 -6.24 12.09
C ALA A 79 -6.84 -5.93 10.70
N MET A 80 -6.07 -4.82 10.58
CA MET A 80 -5.40 -4.46 9.33
C MET A 80 -4.38 -5.51 8.91
N ALA A 81 -3.61 -6.07 9.87
CA ALA A 81 -2.67 -7.15 9.61
C ALA A 81 -3.37 -8.40 9.06
N ALA A 82 -4.50 -8.79 9.64
CA ALA A 82 -5.29 -9.92 9.17
C ALA A 82 -5.81 -9.67 7.74
N LEU A 83 -6.46 -8.54 7.48
CA LEU A 83 -6.94 -8.22 6.13
C LEU A 83 -5.82 -8.24 5.08
N TYR A 84 -4.66 -7.66 5.42
CA TYR A 84 -3.50 -7.62 4.54
C TYR A 84 -2.95 -9.03 4.25
N ALA A 85 -2.86 -9.87 5.29
CA ALA A 85 -2.34 -11.24 5.17
C ALA A 85 -3.20 -12.13 4.27
N TYR A 86 -4.53 -11.94 4.28
CA TYR A 86 -5.44 -12.64 3.37
C TYR A 86 -5.54 -11.96 2.00
N GLU A 87 -4.67 -10.99 1.73
CA GLU A 87 -4.62 -10.25 0.47
C GLU A 87 -5.96 -9.60 0.06
N ILE A 88 -6.79 -9.25 1.02
CA ILE A 88 -8.02 -8.50 0.78
C ILE A 88 -7.64 -7.08 0.36
N ASP A 89 -8.18 -6.61 -0.75
CA ASP A 89 -7.92 -5.26 -1.26
C ASP A 89 -9.02 -4.28 -0.86
N ASN A 90 -10.25 -4.77 -0.71
CA ASN A 90 -11.44 -3.95 -0.51
C ASN A 90 -12.29 -4.46 0.65
N CYS A 91 -12.49 -3.62 1.67
CA CYS A 91 -13.30 -3.94 2.84
C CYS A 91 -13.90 -2.65 3.44
N LEU A 92 -15.21 -2.67 3.75
CA LEU A 92 -15.84 -1.67 4.59
C LEU A 92 -15.94 -2.23 6.00
N ILE A 93 -15.52 -1.45 7.00
CA ILE A 93 -15.51 -1.85 8.41
C ILE A 93 -16.41 -0.90 9.18
N GLU A 94 -17.47 -1.40 9.78
CA GLU A 94 -18.35 -0.63 10.65
C GLU A 94 -17.95 -0.86 12.11
N VAL A 95 -17.86 0.21 12.89
CA VAL A 95 -17.55 0.15 14.32
C VAL A 95 -18.40 1.15 15.10
N ASN A 96 -18.91 0.74 16.26
CA ASN A 96 -19.78 1.55 17.13
C ASN A 96 -19.00 2.29 18.25
N ALA A 97 -17.68 2.46 18.10
CA ALA A 97 -16.82 3.05 19.14
C ALA A 97 -15.56 3.69 18.52
N PRO A 98 -14.84 4.57 19.27
CA PRO A 98 -13.60 5.18 18.81
C PRO A 98 -12.38 4.25 18.84
N GLU A 99 -12.58 2.96 19.01
CA GLU A 99 -11.54 1.96 19.15
C GLU A 99 -12.01 0.61 18.61
N PHE A 100 -11.11 -0.20 18.05
CA PHE A 100 -11.41 -1.58 17.71
C PHE A 100 -11.32 -2.48 18.95
N PRO A 101 -12.08 -3.57 19.04
CA PRO A 101 -12.02 -4.49 20.17
C PRO A 101 -10.64 -5.17 20.23
N ILE A 102 -10.06 -5.24 21.42
CA ILE A 102 -8.74 -5.87 21.62
C ILE A 102 -8.79 -7.39 21.50
N LEU A 103 -9.95 -8.00 21.79
CA LEU A 103 -10.15 -9.45 21.82
C LEU A 103 -9.14 -10.14 22.76
N ASP A 104 -8.32 -11.06 22.24
CA ASP A 104 -7.23 -11.69 23.00
C ASP A 104 -5.87 -11.01 22.82
N GLY A 105 -5.85 -9.80 22.25
CA GLY A 105 -4.61 -9.04 22.01
C GLY A 105 -3.79 -9.54 20.82
N SER A 106 -4.34 -10.41 19.98
CA SER A 106 -3.72 -10.96 18.78
C SER A 106 -4.57 -10.69 17.53
N SER A 107 -4.11 -11.15 16.38
CA SER A 107 -4.90 -11.14 15.13
C SER A 107 -5.69 -12.43 14.91
N ARG A 108 -5.66 -13.38 15.85
CA ARG A 108 -6.21 -14.73 15.67
C ARG A 108 -7.69 -14.71 15.30
N PHE A 109 -8.51 -14.04 16.09
CA PHE A 109 -9.95 -14.05 15.88
C PHE A 109 -10.35 -13.35 14.58
N PHE A 110 -9.64 -12.27 14.18
CA PHE A 110 -9.84 -11.65 12.88
C PHE A 110 -9.49 -12.62 11.75
N SER A 111 -8.39 -13.35 11.88
CA SER A 111 -7.94 -14.36 10.91
C SER A 111 -8.95 -15.51 10.78
N GLU A 112 -9.45 -16.04 11.89
CA GLU A 112 -10.44 -17.13 11.92
C GLU A 112 -11.77 -16.71 11.27
N GLU A 113 -12.26 -15.50 11.55
CA GLU A 113 -13.52 -15.00 10.97
C GLU A 113 -13.38 -14.69 9.48
N ILE A 114 -12.22 -14.17 9.04
CA ILE A 114 -11.93 -14.00 7.60
C ILE A 114 -11.94 -15.35 6.87
N GLN A 115 -11.35 -16.39 7.46
CA GLN A 115 -11.38 -17.74 6.87
C GLN A 115 -12.81 -18.28 6.75
N LYS A 116 -13.64 -18.10 7.77
CA LYS A 116 -15.05 -18.52 7.76
C LYS A 116 -15.88 -17.73 6.75
N ALA A 117 -15.67 -16.42 6.69
CA ALA A 117 -16.37 -15.54 5.74
C ALA A 117 -15.99 -15.84 4.28
N GLY A 118 -14.79 -16.35 4.06
CA GLY A 118 -14.22 -16.61 2.74
C GLY A 118 -13.76 -15.33 2.03
N VAL A 119 -12.89 -15.52 1.03
CA VAL A 119 -12.33 -14.45 0.21
C VAL A 119 -12.63 -14.74 -1.25
N VAL A 120 -13.10 -13.74 -2.00
CA VAL A 120 -13.46 -13.86 -3.41
C VAL A 120 -12.68 -12.88 -4.28
N GLU A 121 -12.34 -13.32 -5.48
CA GLU A 121 -11.76 -12.45 -6.51
C GLU A 121 -12.82 -11.54 -7.14
N GLN A 122 -12.40 -10.32 -7.46
CA GLN A 122 -13.16 -9.32 -8.20
C GLN A 122 -12.66 -9.21 -9.64
N ASN A 123 -13.32 -8.44 -10.50
CA ASN A 123 -12.89 -8.31 -11.90
C ASN A 123 -11.73 -7.33 -12.08
N GLY A 124 -11.57 -6.37 -11.16
CA GLY A 124 -10.52 -5.37 -11.20
C GLY A 124 -9.11 -5.96 -11.06
N PRO A 125 -8.11 -5.44 -11.78
CA PRO A 125 -6.73 -5.87 -11.64
C PRO A 125 -6.20 -5.47 -10.25
N LYS A 126 -5.41 -6.35 -9.63
CA LYS A 126 -4.70 -6.05 -8.39
C LYS A 126 -3.49 -5.18 -8.67
N ASP A 127 -3.36 -4.12 -7.92
CA ASP A 127 -2.26 -3.18 -8.02
C ASP A 127 -1.27 -3.39 -6.87
N TYR A 128 0.02 -3.55 -7.20
CA TYR A 128 1.10 -3.77 -6.25
C TYR A 128 2.00 -2.55 -6.16
N TYR A 129 2.50 -2.26 -4.98
CA TYR A 129 3.69 -1.43 -4.84
C TYR A 129 4.93 -2.31 -4.99
N ILE A 130 5.62 -2.18 -6.12
CA ILE A 130 6.84 -2.94 -6.41
C ILE A 130 8.04 -2.13 -5.95
N VAL A 131 8.77 -2.64 -4.99
CA VAL A 131 9.99 -2.00 -4.48
C VAL A 131 11.11 -2.16 -5.49
N LYS A 132 11.57 -1.06 -6.08
CA LYS A 132 12.61 -1.07 -7.14
C LYS A 132 14.01 -0.81 -6.59
N HIS A 133 14.11 -0.12 -5.46
CA HIS A 133 15.37 0.23 -4.81
C HIS A 133 15.19 0.21 -3.28
N LYS A 134 16.31 0.19 -2.55
CA LYS A 134 16.29 0.26 -1.09
C LYS A 134 15.62 1.56 -0.63
N ILE A 135 14.64 1.43 0.26
CA ILE A 135 14.06 2.53 1.03
C ILE A 135 14.42 2.29 2.51
N GLU A 136 14.81 3.32 3.23
CA GLU A 136 15.22 3.20 4.62
C GLU A 136 14.68 4.37 5.45
N VAL A 137 14.17 4.04 6.63
CA VAL A 137 13.76 5.00 7.67
C VAL A 137 14.50 4.65 8.95
N LYS A 138 15.05 5.66 9.62
CA LYS A 138 15.76 5.52 10.90
C LYS A 138 15.25 6.52 11.92
N ASP A 139 15.24 6.11 13.16
CA ASP A 139 15.04 6.97 14.32
C ASP A 139 16.29 6.84 15.21
N GLU A 140 17.17 7.84 15.15
CA GLU A 140 18.46 7.81 15.85
C GLU A 140 18.28 7.86 17.38
N GLU A 141 17.18 8.41 17.89
CA GLU A 141 16.92 8.49 19.33
C GLU A 141 16.60 7.12 19.93
N THR A 142 15.81 6.31 19.21
CA THR A 142 15.38 4.99 19.67
C THR A 142 16.27 3.86 19.14
N GLY A 143 17.10 4.12 18.14
CA GLY A 143 17.86 3.14 17.40
C GLY A 143 16.97 2.22 16.55
N SER A 144 15.75 2.66 16.25
CA SER A 144 14.81 1.94 15.42
C SER A 144 15.13 2.14 13.93
N SER A 145 14.99 1.11 13.12
CA SER A 145 15.14 1.22 11.67
C SER A 145 14.23 0.25 10.92
N LEU A 146 13.68 0.72 9.81
CA LEU A 146 12.98 -0.10 8.83
C LEU A 146 13.66 0.08 7.48
N ILE A 147 13.98 -1.05 6.85
CA ILE A 147 14.53 -1.10 5.50
C ILE A 147 13.58 -1.94 4.66
N ILE A 148 13.27 -1.47 3.46
CA ILE A 148 12.57 -2.29 2.47
C ILE A 148 13.46 -2.44 1.23
N LEU A 149 13.60 -3.68 0.77
CA LEU A 149 14.44 -4.09 -0.35
C LEU A 149 13.57 -4.68 -1.47
N PRO A 150 14.02 -4.61 -2.74
CA PRO A 150 13.39 -5.33 -3.84
C PRO A 150 13.28 -6.84 -3.54
N ASP A 151 12.09 -7.39 -3.76
CA ASP A 151 11.82 -8.83 -3.71
C ASP A 151 10.55 -9.11 -4.53
N ASP A 152 10.40 -10.32 -5.04
CA ASP A 152 9.22 -10.73 -5.83
C ASP A 152 7.99 -10.99 -4.96
N LYS A 153 8.19 -11.23 -3.67
CA LYS A 153 7.15 -11.48 -2.67
C LYS A 153 7.25 -10.51 -1.51
N PHE A 154 6.15 -10.37 -0.77
CA PHE A 154 6.18 -9.71 0.52
C PHE A 154 6.74 -10.63 1.59
N SER A 155 7.79 -10.19 2.26
CA SER A 155 8.36 -10.88 3.42
C SER A 155 8.81 -9.86 4.47
N VAL A 156 8.80 -10.27 5.73
CA VAL A 156 9.14 -9.40 6.87
C VAL A 156 10.07 -10.12 7.83
N ASN A 157 11.13 -9.43 8.25
CA ASN A 157 12.03 -9.84 9.33
C ASN A 157 11.98 -8.80 10.43
N VAL A 158 11.76 -9.21 11.67
CA VAL A 158 11.70 -8.32 12.83
C VAL A 158 12.74 -8.75 13.86
N LEU A 159 13.54 -7.80 14.33
CA LEU A 159 14.36 -7.91 15.53
C LEU A 159 13.85 -6.95 16.58
N ILE A 160 13.46 -7.47 17.74
CA ILE A 160 13.17 -6.65 18.93
C ILE A 160 14.31 -6.70 19.91
N SER A 161 14.56 -5.58 20.56
CA SER A 161 15.60 -5.43 21.57
C SER A 161 15.13 -4.42 22.61
N PHE A 162 14.83 -4.89 23.80
CA PHE A 162 14.43 -4.07 24.94
C PHE A 162 15.53 -4.14 26.00
N ASN A 163 15.67 -3.07 26.79
CA ASN A 163 16.52 -3.09 27.97
C ASN A 163 15.79 -3.84 29.12
N SER A 164 15.79 -5.17 29.03
CA SER A 164 15.03 -6.04 29.90
C SER A 164 15.83 -7.30 30.24
N SER A 165 15.80 -7.71 31.51
CA SER A 165 16.40 -8.97 31.96
C SER A 165 15.54 -10.19 31.64
N VAL A 166 14.26 -10.01 31.32
CA VAL A 166 13.27 -11.05 31.03
C VAL A 166 13.04 -11.19 29.54
N LEU A 167 12.81 -10.07 28.84
CA LEU A 167 12.63 -10.06 27.40
C LEU A 167 13.98 -9.77 26.73
N SER A 168 14.70 -10.84 26.38
CA SER A 168 15.94 -10.77 25.61
C SER A 168 15.68 -10.30 24.16
N ASN A 169 16.73 -10.11 23.39
CA ASN A 169 16.60 -9.91 21.95
C ASN A 169 15.89 -11.10 21.32
N GLN A 170 14.82 -10.82 20.58
CA GLN A 170 14.07 -11.84 19.87
C GLN A 170 13.94 -11.49 18.40
N PHE A 171 13.84 -12.53 17.60
CA PHE A 171 13.71 -12.44 16.16
C PHE A 171 12.47 -13.19 15.68
N ALA A 172 11.76 -12.63 14.69
CA ALA A 172 10.66 -13.28 14.02
C ALA A 172 10.70 -13.02 12.52
N THR A 173 10.24 -13.96 11.73
CA THR A 173 10.22 -13.89 10.26
C THR A 173 8.88 -14.38 9.72
N LEU A 174 8.40 -13.70 8.69
CA LEU A 174 7.35 -14.16 7.79
C LEU A 174 7.90 -14.16 6.37
N ASN A 175 7.97 -15.32 5.73
CA ASN A 175 8.52 -15.45 4.38
C ASN A 175 7.44 -15.37 3.30
N ASP A 176 6.20 -15.71 3.66
CA ASP A 176 5.03 -15.66 2.77
C ASP A 176 3.77 -15.35 3.60
N LEU A 177 2.86 -14.56 3.04
CA LEU A 177 1.62 -14.19 3.74
C LEU A 177 0.73 -15.40 4.09
N SER A 178 0.83 -16.50 3.37
CA SER A 178 0.12 -17.74 3.67
C SER A 178 0.51 -18.39 5.01
N GLU A 179 1.69 -18.05 5.55
CA GLU A 179 2.15 -18.50 6.86
C GLU A 179 1.48 -17.74 8.03
N PHE A 180 0.86 -16.58 7.76
CA PHE A 180 0.31 -15.71 8.80
C PHE A 180 -0.65 -16.39 9.75
N PRO A 181 -1.64 -17.19 9.30
CA PRO A 181 -2.61 -17.80 10.20
C PRO A 181 -1.99 -18.75 11.24
N THR A 182 -0.95 -19.48 10.85
CA THR A 182 -0.32 -20.51 11.70
C THR A 182 0.86 -20.00 12.48
N GLU A 183 1.64 -19.07 11.89
CA GLU A 183 2.90 -18.62 12.46
C GLU A 183 2.80 -17.33 13.25
N LEU A 184 1.79 -16.48 12.98
CA LEU A 184 1.73 -15.14 13.54
C LEU A 184 0.43 -14.81 14.25
N ALA A 185 -0.71 -15.15 13.63
CA ALA A 185 -2.02 -14.62 14.01
C ALA A 185 -2.33 -14.74 15.51
N ALA A 186 -1.86 -15.80 16.19
CA ALA A 186 -2.11 -16.06 17.61
C ALA A 186 -1.15 -15.34 18.57
N SER A 187 -0.22 -14.52 18.07
CA SER A 187 0.76 -13.81 18.91
C SER A 187 0.15 -12.59 19.57
N ARG A 188 0.07 -12.60 20.91
CA ARG A 188 -0.57 -11.56 21.72
C ARG A 188 0.33 -10.36 21.91
N THR A 189 -0.29 -9.19 22.10
CA THR A 189 0.38 -7.96 22.52
C THR A 189 1.00 -8.12 23.92
N PHE A 190 1.92 -7.24 24.27
CA PHE A 190 2.62 -7.28 25.55
C PHE A 190 2.83 -5.88 26.12
N VAL A 191 3.00 -5.83 27.44
CA VAL A 191 3.28 -4.61 28.21
C VAL A 191 4.25 -4.93 29.35
N PHE A 192 5.13 -3.97 29.66
CA PHE A 192 6.00 -4.09 30.84
C PHE A 192 5.29 -3.56 32.10
N VAL A 193 5.45 -4.25 33.24
CA VAL A 193 4.88 -3.81 34.53
C VAL A 193 5.28 -2.37 34.85
N ARG A 194 6.52 -1.97 34.59
CA ARG A 194 7.03 -0.61 34.79
C ARG A 194 6.29 0.47 33.99
N GLU A 195 5.52 0.09 32.98
CA GLU A 195 4.73 1.00 32.13
C GLU A 195 3.26 1.06 32.55
N VAL A 196 2.77 0.00 33.21
CA VAL A 196 1.34 -0.15 33.55
C VAL A 196 0.85 0.98 34.44
N GLU A 197 1.62 1.39 35.46
CA GLU A 197 1.23 2.46 36.37
C GLU A 197 1.02 3.79 35.63
N MET A 198 1.94 4.16 34.74
CA MET A 198 1.83 5.36 33.92
C MET A 198 0.63 5.27 32.96
N LEU A 199 0.34 4.09 32.40
CA LEU A 199 -0.81 3.89 31.51
C LEU A 199 -2.13 4.08 32.27
N LEU A 200 -2.25 3.52 33.48
CA LEU A 200 -3.42 3.71 34.34
C LEU A 200 -3.60 5.16 34.76
N GLN A 201 -2.51 5.86 35.11
CA GLN A 201 -2.54 7.31 35.44
C GLN A 201 -3.03 8.17 34.26
N ASN A 202 -2.71 7.77 33.05
CA ASN A 202 -3.18 8.42 31.82
C ASN A 202 -4.57 7.94 31.36
N ASN A 203 -5.29 7.18 32.19
CA ASN A 203 -6.65 6.70 31.93
C ASN A 203 -6.73 5.74 30.72
N LEU A 204 -5.64 5.03 30.44
CA LEU A 204 -5.50 4.02 29.40
C LEU A 204 -5.66 2.59 29.97
N ILE A 205 -5.71 1.58 29.09
CA ILE A 205 -5.80 0.16 29.40
C ILE A 205 -6.94 -0.23 30.36
N LYS A 206 -8.07 0.47 30.28
CA LYS A 206 -9.26 0.16 31.12
C LYS A 206 -9.87 -1.21 30.86
N GLY A 207 -9.68 -1.76 29.67
CA GLY A 207 -10.10 -3.10 29.27
C GLY A 207 -8.94 -4.10 29.21
N GLY A 208 -7.75 -3.72 29.70
CA GLY A 208 -6.58 -4.59 29.76
C GLY A 208 -6.71 -5.65 30.87
N ASP A 209 -6.40 -6.90 30.53
CA ASP A 209 -6.33 -8.02 31.45
C ASP A 209 -5.25 -9.03 31.00
N LEU A 210 -5.05 -10.10 31.78
CA LEU A 210 -4.07 -11.15 31.47
C LEU A 210 -4.51 -12.09 30.33
N ASP A 211 -5.74 -11.96 29.84
CA ASP A 211 -6.22 -12.74 28.71
C ASP A 211 -5.98 -12.03 27.37
N ASN A 212 -5.77 -10.70 27.39
CA ASN A 212 -5.59 -9.89 26.17
C ASN A 212 -4.20 -9.23 26.06
N ALA A 213 -3.28 -9.46 26.99
CA ALA A 213 -1.90 -9.02 26.89
C ALA A 213 -0.95 -9.92 27.67
N ILE A 214 0.28 -10.04 27.18
CA ILE A 214 1.39 -10.63 27.91
C ILE A 214 1.98 -9.54 28.82
N VAL A 215 1.98 -9.75 30.13
CA VAL A 215 2.56 -8.82 31.10
C VAL A 215 3.98 -9.25 31.46
N ILE A 216 4.95 -8.36 31.29
CA ILE A 216 6.37 -8.64 31.52
C ILE A 216 6.84 -7.91 32.76
N TYR A 217 7.18 -8.68 33.79
CA TYR A 217 7.77 -8.16 35.03
C TYR A 217 9.30 -8.33 34.96
N ASP A 218 10.01 -7.30 34.57
CA ASP A 218 11.44 -7.34 34.29
C ASP A 218 12.31 -6.47 35.19
N GLN A 219 11.69 -5.64 36.01
CA GLN A 219 12.38 -4.77 36.98
C GLN A 219 11.65 -4.83 38.32
N LYS A 220 12.42 -5.04 39.39
CA LYS A 220 11.86 -5.09 40.74
C LYS A 220 11.27 -3.74 41.15
N VAL A 221 10.04 -3.77 41.65
CA VAL A 221 9.36 -2.66 42.32
C VAL A 221 9.13 -3.04 43.78
N SER A 222 8.56 -2.15 44.62
CA SER A 222 8.16 -2.58 45.99
C SER A 222 7.00 -3.55 45.91
N GLN A 223 6.90 -4.44 46.91
CA GLN A 223 5.78 -5.41 47.01
C GLN A 223 4.43 -4.69 47.01
N GLU A 224 4.35 -3.55 47.74
CA GLU A 224 3.15 -2.71 47.80
C GLU A 224 2.71 -2.19 46.42
N VAL A 225 3.66 -1.77 45.56
CA VAL A 225 3.36 -1.32 44.19
C VAL A 225 2.86 -2.49 43.36
N LEU A 226 3.50 -3.65 43.45
CA LEU A 226 3.10 -4.84 42.72
C LEU A 226 1.71 -5.34 43.14
N ASP A 227 1.42 -5.36 44.42
CA ASP A 227 0.12 -5.74 44.96
C ASP A 227 -0.98 -4.76 44.59
N ASN A 228 -0.72 -3.45 44.64
CA ASN A 228 -1.65 -2.43 44.18
C ASN A 228 -1.96 -2.56 42.68
N LEU A 229 -0.99 -2.91 41.84
CA LEU A 229 -1.22 -3.19 40.44
C LEU A 229 -2.04 -4.45 40.21
N ALA A 230 -1.74 -5.51 40.98
CA ALA A 230 -2.50 -6.78 40.96
C ALA A 230 -3.98 -6.53 41.31
N ASP A 231 -4.25 -5.78 42.39
CA ASP A 231 -5.61 -5.41 42.79
C ASP A 231 -6.35 -4.62 41.73
N LYS A 232 -5.70 -3.57 41.16
CA LYS A 232 -6.29 -2.74 40.09
C LYS A 232 -6.62 -3.51 38.83
N LEU A 233 -5.81 -4.50 38.49
CA LEU A 233 -5.98 -5.32 37.31
C LEU A 233 -6.77 -6.62 37.61
N SER A 234 -7.17 -6.83 38.87
CA SER A 234 -7.87 -8.04 39.33
C SER A 234 -7.11 -9.34 38.98
N ILE A 235 -5.80 -9.33 39.18
CA ILE A 235 -4.90 -10.45 38.92
C ILE A 235 -4.30 -11.01 40.24
N PRO A 236 -3.81 -12.24 40.28
CA PRO A 236 -3.16 -12.80 41.44
C PRO A 236 -1.90 -12.01 41.86
N HIS A 237 -1.71 -11.82 43.16
CA HIS A 237 -0.48 -11.26 43.72
C HIS A 237 0.72 -12.15 43.40
N LYS A 238 1.86 -11.54 43.14
CA LYS A 238 3.12 -12.20 42.79
C LYS A 238 4.23 -11.73 43.73
N ASP A 239 5.16 -12.63 44.06
CA ASP A 239 6.36 -12.23 44.80
C ASP A 239 7.22 -11.27 44.00
N VAL A 240 7.66 -10.19 44.61
CA VAL A 240 8.51 -9.17 44.00
C VAL A 240 9.86 -9.72 43.48
N GLN A 241 10.30 -10.86 43.96
CA GLN A 241 11.54 -11.53 43.51
C GLN A 241 11.38 -12.29 42.19
N ASP A 242 10.14 -12.65 41.85
CA ASP A 242 9.82 -13.55 40.71
C ASP A 242 9.72 -12.75 39.40
N LEU A 243 10.85 -12.28 38.89
CA LEU A 243 10.90 -11.67 37.53
C LEU A 243 10.50 -12.70 36.47
N GLY A 244 9.73 -12.29 35.46
CA GLY A 244 9.27 -13.17 34.43
C GLY A 244 7.99 -12.68 33.73
N TYR A 245 7.34 -13.60 33.03
CA TYR A 245 6.03 -13.34 32.43
C TYR A 245 4.92 -13.56 33.46
N ILE A 246 3.95 -12.63 33.51
CA ILE A 246 2.73 -12.75 34.32
C ILE A 246 1.58 -13.00 33.34
N ASN A 247 1.23 -14.27 33.16
CA ASN A 247 0.22 -14.67 32.17
C ASN A 247 -0.72 -15.70 32.76
N ASN A 248 -2.01 -15.65 32.39
CA ASN A 248 -2.97 -16.70 32.70
C ASN A 248 -2.78 -17.95 31.82
N LYS A 249 -2.22 -17.79 30.64
CA LYS A 249 -1.98 -18.84 29.64
C LYS A 249 -0.49 -18.84 29.25
N PRO A 250 0.10 -20.00 28.96
CA PRO A 250 1.47 -20.07 28.47
C PRO A 250 1.64 -19.24 27.18
N LEU A 251 2.89 -18.92 26.86
CA LEU A 251 3.21 -18.33 25.56
C LEU A 251 2.84 -19.31 24.43
N VAL A 252 2.28 -18.79 23.34
CA VAL A 252 1.96 -19.59 22.14
C VAL A 252 3.25 -19.95 21.39
N PHE A 253 4.21 -19.04 21.41
CA PHE A 253 5.53 -19.20 20.82
C PHE A 253 6.60 -18.67 21.78
N ASP A 254 7.78 -19.29 21.81
CA ASP A 254 8.91 -18.80 22.65
C ASP A 254 9.31 -17.36 22.34
N ASN A 255 9.10 -16.91 21.08
CA ASN A 255 9.36 -15.56 20.60
C ASN A 255 8.06 -14.78 20.30
N GLU A 256 6.98 -15.05 21.04
CA GLU A 256 5.67 -14.43 20.85
C GLU A 256 5.72 -12.89 20.81
N PRO A 257 6.49 -12.17 21.67
CA PRO A 257 6.64 -10.72 21.58
C PRO A 257 7.22 -10.22 20.23
N ALA A 258 8.22 -10.91 19.67
CA ALA A 258 8.76 -10.55 18.35
C ALA A 258 7.76 -10.81 17.22
N ARG A 259 7.01 -11.90 17.30
CA ARG A 259 5.94 -12.23 16.35
C ARG A 259 4.81 -11.20 16.41
N HIS A 260 4.45 -10.76 17.61
CA HIS A 260 3.47 -9.68 17.75
C HIS A 260 3.96 -8.37 17.10
N LYS A 261 5.22 -7.99 17.33
CA LYS A 261 5.78 -6.81 16.65
C LYS A 261 5.82 -6.95 15.13
N LEU A 262 5.89 -8.16 14.61
CA LEU A 262 5.76 -8.42 13.19
C LEU A 262 4.31 -8.21 12.71
N ILE A 263 3.30 -8.61 13.50
CA ILE A 263 1.88 -8.27 13.23
C ILE A 263 1.71 -6.75 13.14
N ASP A 264 2.25 -5.99 14.10
CA ASP A 264 2.19 -4.52 14.11
C ASP A 264 2.78 -3.92 12.82
N VAL A 265 3.94 -4.42 12.38
CA VAL A 265 4.57 -3.96 11.11
C VAL A 265 3.64 -4.22 9.93
N ILE A 266 3.04 -5.41 9.82
CA ILE A 266 2.13 -5.74 8.71
C ILE A 266 0.90 -4.84 8.76
N GLY A 267 0.28 -4.66 9.93
CA GLY A 267 -0.92 -3.84 10.12
C GLY A 267 -0.70 -2.36 9.80
N ASP A 268 0.43 -1.80 10.23
CA ASP A 268 0.79 -0.42 9.92
C ASP A 268 1.11 -0.23 8.42
N LEU A 269 1.80 -1.20 7.79
CA LEU A 269 2.09 -1.17 6.36
C LEU A 269 0.85 -1.43 5.48
N ALA A 270 -0.20 -2.07 6.00
CA ALA A 270 -1.48 -2.19 5.32
C ALA A 270 -2.09 -0.81 4.97
N LEU A 271 -1.76 0.22 5.77
CA LEU A 271 -2.17 1.60 5.53
C LEU A 271 -1.52 2.26 4.29
N ILE A 272 -0.61 1.57 3.62
CA ILE A 272 -0.13 1.95 2.28
C ILE A 272 -1.28 1.85 1.26
N GLY A 273 -2.25 0.96 1.49
CA GLY A 273 -3.42 0.76 0.63
C GLY A 273 -3.11 -0.05 -0.64
N LYS A 274 -1.94 -0.68 -0.70
CA LYS A 274 -1.53 -1.62 -1.77
C LYS A 274 -0.74 -2.76 -1.16
N GLN A 275 -0.83 -3.94 -1.77
CA GLN A 275 0.08 -5.04 -1.45
C GLN A 275 1.50 -4.69 -1.93
N ILE A 276 2.49 -5.03 -1.14
CA ILE A 276 3.91 -4.75 -1.42
C ILE A 276 4.56 -6.00 -2.04
N ARG A 277 5.40 -5.81 -3.04
CA ARG A 277 6.42 -6.77 -3.46
C ARG A 277 7.77 -6.23 -3.03
N GLY A 278 8.31 -6.83 -1.97
CA GLY A 278 9.53 -6.36 -1.33
C GLY A 278 9.74 -7.04 0.03
N ARG A 279 10.97 -7.02 0.49
CA ARG A 279 11.39 -7.56 1.79
C ARG A 279 11.57 -6.44 2.80
N VAL A 280 10.85 -6.52 3.90
CA VAL A 280 10.97 -5.58 5.03
C VAL A 280 11.90 -6.16 6.08
N ILE A 281 12.88 -5.36 6.52
CA ILE A 281 13.78 -5.67 7.64
C ILE A 281 13.56 -4.58 8.69
N ALA A 282 13.00 -4.96 9.82
CA ALA A 282 12.63 -4.07 10.90
C ALA A 282 13.46 -4.36 12.16
N THR A 283 14.22 -3.38 12.61
CA THR A 283 14.97 -3.44 13.86
C THR A 283 14.31 -2.51 14.86
N ARG A 284 13.89 -3.05 16.01
CA ARG A 284 13.17 -2.32 17.08
C ARG A 284 11.97 -1.54 16.52
N PRO A 285 11.08 -2.18 15.74
CA PRO A 285 9.95 -1.49 15.13
C PRO A 285 8.96 -0.97 16.18
N GLY A 286 8.22 0.06 15.78
CA GLY A 286 7.11 0.62 16.54
C GLY A 286 6.20 1.42 15.60
N HIS A 287 4.96 1.71 16.01
CA HIS A 287 3.95 2.34 15.15
C HIS A 287 4.42 3.66 14.53
N LYS A 288 5.24 4.47 15.24
CA LYS A 288 5.80 5.72 14.74
C LYS A 288 6.64 5.50 13.47
N ILE A 289 7.66 4.64 13.55
CA ILE A 289 8.58 4.40 12.43
C ILE A 289 7.93 3.57 11.32
N ASN A 290 7.04 2.62 11.66
CA ASN A 290 6.26 1.87 10.68
C ASN A 290 5.43 2.83 9.83
N ASN A 291 4.73 3.78 10.47
CA ASN A 291 3.93 4.77 9.79
C ASN A 291 4.76 5.77 8.98
N GLN A 292 5.96 6.13 9.42
CA GLN A 292 6.89 6.94 8.64
C GLN A 292 7.23 6.26 7.31
N LEU A 293 7.55 4.95 7.32
CA LEU A 293 7.78 4.18 6.10
C LEU A 293 6.52 4.13 5.22
N ALA A 294 5.36 3.85 5.83
CA ALA A 294 4.10 3.81 5.10
C ALA A 294 3.78 5.15 4.40
N ARG A 295 3.98 6.27 5.07
CA ARG A 295 3.82 7.62 4.50
C ARG A 295 4.80 7.93 3.37
N MET A 296 6.07 7.49 3.50
CA MET A 296 7.06 7.65 2.43
C MET A 296 6.62 6.89 1.17
N ILE A 297 6.21 5.64 1.33
CA ILE A 297 5.72 4.82 0.21
C ILE A 297 4.44 5.42 -0.38
N ARG A 298 3.50 5.89 0.44
CA ARG A 298 2.29 6.58 -0.04
C ARG A 298 2.61 7.84 -0.84
N LYS A 299 3.61 8.62 -0.40
CA LYS A 299 4.09 9.78 -1.14
C LYS A 299 4.69 9.36 -2.49
N ASP A 300 5.48 8.29 -2.51
CA ASP A 300 6.05 7.73 -3.74
C ASP A 300 4.93 7.24 -4.69
N ILE A 301 3.94 6.51 -4.18
CA ILE A 301 2.75 6.10 -4.95
C ILE A 301 2.06 7.30 -5.57
N LYS A 302 1.79 8.37 -4.80
CA LYS A 302 1.14 9.59 -5.31
C LYS A 302 1.98 10.36 -6.32
N GLN A 303 3.30 10.35 -6.15
CA GLN A 303 4.23 10.98 -7.09
C GLN A 303 4.41 10.16 -8.37
N ASN A 304 4.27 8.84 -8.26
CA ASN A 304 4.45 7.86 -9.33
C ASN A 304 3.15 7.05 -9.56
N GLU A 305 1.99 7.71 -9.49
CA GLU A 305 0.67 7.05 -9.65
C GLU A 305 0.56 6.21 -10.92
N VAL A 306 1.50 6.40 -11.83
CA VAL A 306 1.70 5.55 -12.99
C VAL A 306 3.13 5.01 -12.98
N GLN A 307 3.27 3.71 -12.79
CA GLN A 307 4.57 3.04 -12.87
C GLN A 307 5.02 2.94 -14.33
N ALA A 308 6.33 3.15 -14.54
CA ALA A 308 6.93 2.93 -15.85
C ALA A 308 6.71 1.47 -16.28
N PRO A 309 6.21 1.22 -17.50
CA PRO A 309 6.15 -0.13 -18.04
C PRO A 309 7.55 -0.77 -18.07
N VAL A 310 7.61 -2.08 -17.86
CA VAL A 310 8.88 -2.81 -17.98
C VAL A 310 9.28 -2.84 -19.45
N TYR A 311 10.49 -2.37 -19.73
CA TYR A 311 11.05 -2.36 -21.09
C TYR A 311 12.32 -3.20 -21.17
N ASP A 312 12.26 -4.29 -21.94
CA ASP A 312 13.44 -5.06 -22.34
C ASP A 312 13.74 -4.77 -23.84
N PRO A 313 14.87 -4.13 -24.14
CA PRO A 313 15.25 -3.82 -25.53
C PRO A 313 15.44 -5.07 -26.40
N ASN A 314 15.69 -6.23 -25.79
CA ASN A 314 15.91 -7.50 -26.50
C ASN A 314 14.62 -8.28 -26.77
N SER A 315 13.49 -7.89 -26.19
CA SER A 315 12.21 -8.54 -26.45
C SER A 315 11.67 -8.23 -27.83
N THR A 316 11.01 -9.21 -28.46
CA THR A 316 10.33 -9.02 -29.74
C THR A 316 9.15 -8.05 -29.56
N PRO A 317 9.08 -6.93 -30.31
CA PRO A 317 7.97 -6.00 -30.21
C PRO A 317 6.65 -6.59 -30.73
N VAL A 318 5.53 -6.14 -30.20
CA VAL A 318 4.18 -6.46 -30.69
C VAL A 318 3.97 -5.88 -32.09
N MET A 319 4.52 -4.64 -32.33
CA MET A 319 4.57 -4.05 -33.67
C MET A 319 5.95 -3.43 -33.88
N ASP A 320 6.59 -3.80 -34.98
CA ASP A 320 7.80 -3.16 -35.47
C ASP A 320 7.46 -1.88 -36.27
N ILE A 321 8.49 -1.16 -36.71
CA ILE A 321 8.33 0.08 -37.48
C ILE A 321 7.59 -0.13 -38.82
N ASN A 322 7.69 -1.31 -39.45
CA ASN A 322 7.01 -1.60 -40.69
C ASN A 322 5.50 -1.69 -40.46
N ARG A 323 5.10 -2.43 -39.44
CA ARG A 323 3.68 -2.56 -39.05
C ARG A 323 3.11 -1.19 -38.61
N ILE A 324 3.86 -0.38 -37.89
CA ILE A 324 3.44 0.98 -37.50
C ILE A 324 3.20 1.85 -38.74
N ARG A 325 4.07 1.76 -39.74
CA ARG A 325 3.93 2.54 -41.00
C ARG A 325 2.75 2.07 -41.87
N GLU A 326 2.30 0.86 -41.72
CA GLU A 326 1.06 0.38 -42.38
C GLU A 326 -0.18 1.02 -41.75
N LEU A 327 -0.17 1.22 -40.43
CA LEU A 327 -1.31 1.75 -39.68
C LEU A 327 -1.35 3.27 -39.61
N LEU A 328 -0.19 3.93 -39.41
CA LEU A 328 -0.08 5.40 -39.31
C LEU A 328 0.32 6.03 -40.63
N PRO A 329 -0.32 7.14 -41.03
CA PRO A 329 0.06 7.89 -42.21
C PRO A 329 1.36 8.72 -42.05
N HIS A 330 1.77 8.96 -40.81
CA HIS A 330 2.94 9.78 -40.47
C HIS A 330 4.22 9.21 -41.06
N ARG A 331 5.10 10.09 -41.51
CA ARG A 331 6.44 9.79 -42.09
C ARG A 331 7.48 10.75 -41.53
N TYR A 332 8.75 10.48 -41.79
CA TYR A 332 9.84 11.37 -41.45
C TYR A 332 9.53 12.81 -41.95
N PRO A 333 9.76 13.85 -41.13
CA PRO A 333 10.34 13.81 -39.80
C PRO A 333 9.31 13.66 -38.65
N PHE A 334 8.04 13.37 -38.94
CA PHE A 334 6.92 13.47 -38.03
C PHE A 334 6.38 12.11 -37.54
N LEU A 335 7.06 11.00 -37.82
CA LEU A 335 6.77 9.69 -37.22
C LEU A 335 7.57 9.55 -35.91
N LEU A 336 6.86 9.59 -34.77
CA LEU A 336 7.46 9.69 -33.43
C LEU A 336 7.23 8.43 -32.56
N VAL A 337 7.09 7.28 -33.20
CA VAL A 337 6.98 5.97 -32.55
C VAL A 337 7.85 4.97 -33.29
N ASP A 338 8.73 4.24 -32.59
CA ASP A 338 9.66 3.30 -33.21
C ASP A 338 9.17 1.85 -33.12
N LYS A 339 8.50 1.48 -32.02
CA LYS A 339 7.91 0.16 -31.81
C LYS A 339 6.81 0.18 -30.75
N ILE A 340 5.92 -0.82 -30.79
CA ILE A 340 4.95 -1.10 -29.73
C ILE A 340 5.38 -2.36 -29.00
N ILE A 341 5.45 -2.28 -27.69
CA ILE A 341 5.94 -3.39 -26.84
C ILE A 341 4.81 -4.10 -26.09
N GLU A 342 3.66 -3.43 -25.91
CA GLU A 342 2.51 -4.02 -25.21
C GLU A 342 1.20 -3.43 -25.72
N ILE A 343 0.17 -4.24 -25.86
CA ILE A 343 -1.20 -3.83 -26.14
C ILE A 343 -2.15 -4.61 -25.24
N GLY A 344 -2.98 -3.88 -24.50
CA GLY A 344 -4.07 -4.41 -23.69
C GLY A 344 -5.44 -4.02 -24.24
N GLY A 345 -6.51 -4.37 -23.50
CA GLY A 345 -7.87 -4.08 -23.94
C GLY A 345 -8.18 -2.57 -24.04
N ASN A 346 -7.58 -1.75 -23.19
CA ASN A 346 -7.79 -0.32 -23.12
C ASN A 346 -6.49 0.50 -23.05
N TYR A 347 -5.33 -0.13 -23.24
CA TYR A 347 -4.04 0.56 -23.17
C TYR A 347 -3.05 0.04 -24.20
N ILE A 348 -2.02 0.84 -24.47
CA ILE A 348 -0.92 0.55 -25.36
C ILE A 348 0.38 1.14 -24.81
N VAL A 349 1.50 0.45 -25.05
CA VAL A 349 2.84 0.92 -24.70
C VAL A 349 3.73 0.98 -25.94
N GLY A 350 4.16 2.18 -26.26
CA GLY A 350 5.08 2.46 -27.37
C GLY A 350 6.47 2.84 -26.86
N VAL A 351 7.43 2.82 -27.78
CA VAL A 351 8.81 3.23 -27.55
C VAL A 351 9.22 4.22 -28.64
N LYS A 352 9.90 5.30 -28.24
CA LYS A 352 10.60 6.24 -29.13
C LYS A 352 12.01 6.45 -28.61
N ASN A 353 13.00 6.15 -29.45
CA ASN A 353 14.39 6.46 -29.15
C ASN A 353 14.71 7.88 -29.58
N ILE A 354 15.34 8.66 -28.71
CA ILE A 354 15.72 10.03 -28.98
C ILE A 354 17.21 10.07 -29.34
N THR A 355 17.50 10.19 -30.62
CA THR A 355 18.88 10.28 -31.11
C THR A 355 19.31 11.73 -31.35
N SER A 356 20.61 12.00 -31.45
CA SER A 356 21.15 13.30 -31.78
C SER A 356 20.80 13.74 -33.21
N ASN A 357 20.32 12.81 -34.05
CA ASN A 357 19.94 13.06 -35.45
C ASN A 357 18.48 13.50 -35.62
N GLU A 358 17.74 13.69 -34.54
CA GLU A 358 16.37 14.17 -34.62
C GLU A 358 16.36 15.64 -35.18
N PRO A 359 15.55 15.92 -36.20
CA PRO A 359 15.62 17.22 -36.92
C PRO A 359 15.25 18.41 -36.04
N PHE A 360 14.46 18.22 -34.99
CA PHE A 360 14.08 19.29 -34.07
C PHE A 360 15.26 19.84 -33.24
N PHE A 361 16.34 19.07 -33.06
CA PHE A 361 17.54 19.54 -32.34
C PHE A 361 18.34 20.59 -33.08
N THR A 362 18.12 20.75 -34.38
CA THR A 362 18.75 21.85 -35.15
C THR A 362 18.28 23.23 -34.69
N GLY A 363 17.11 23.31 -34.06
CA GLY A 363 16.52 24.56 -33.59
C GLY A 363 16.16 24.57 -32.08
N HIS A 364 16.01 23.42 -31.43
CA HIS A 364 15.48 23.35 -30.07
C HIS A 364 16.39 22.57 -29.11
N PHE A 365 17.51 23.04 -28.62
CA PHE A 365 18.25 24.26 -28.93
C PHE A 365 19.66 23.86 -29.36
N PRO A 366 20.32 24.54 -30.28
CA PRO A 366 21.60 24.08 -30.83
C PRO A 366 22.70 23.82 -29.79
N GLN A 367 22.72 24.58 -28.69
CA GLN A 367 23.73 24.43 -27.62
C GLN A 367 23.25 23.55 -26.44
N GLU A 368 21.95 23.34 -26.31
CA GLU A 368 21.35 22.49 -25.26
C GLU A 368 20.17 21.72 -25.89
N PRO A 369 20.41 20.60 -26.54
CA PRO A 369 19.38 19.88 -27.25
C PRO A 369 18.37 19.29 -26.27
N VAL A 370 17.11 19.69 -26.42
CA VAL A 370 15.97 19.21 -25.64
C VAL A 370 14.83 18.88 -26.59
N MET A 371 14.21 17.70 -26.43
CA MET A 371 13.02 17.38 -27.23
C MET A 371 11.88 18.33 -26.88
N PRO A 372 11.27 19.00 -27.90
CA PRO A 372 10.10 19.84 -27.63
C PRO A 372 8.99 19.08 -26.90
N GLY A 373 8.46 19.66 -25.83
CA GLY A 373 7.41 18.99 -25.05
C GLY A 373 6.17 18.70 -25.89
N VAL A 374 5.82 19.58 -26.81
CA VAL A 374 4.68 19.36 -27.73
C VAL A 374 4.86 18.13 -28.63
N LEU A 375 6.09 17.78 -28.98
CA LEU A 375 6.37 16.55 -29.74
C LEU A 375 6.30 15.30 -28.90
N GLN A 376 6.47 15.39 -27.56
CA GLN A 376 6.17 14.30 -26.67
C GLN A 376 4.65 14.03 -26.63
N VAL A 377 3.83 15.08 -26.65
CA VAL A 377 2.36 14.96 -26.73
C VAL A 377 1.96 14.30 -28.07
N GLU A 378 2.57 14.69 -29.15
CA GLU A 378 2.35 14.09 -30.47
C GLU A 378 2.76 12.61 -30.50
N ALA A 379 3.92 12.25 -29.93
CA ALA A 379 4.35 10.85 -29.82
C ALA A 379 3.36 10.00 -29.02
N MET A 380 2.80 10.56 -27.95
CA MET A 380 1.72 9.92 -27.18
C MET A 380 0.47 9.74 -28.02
N ALA A 381 0.07 10.74 -28.79
CA ALA A 381 -1.13 10.63 -29.64
C ALA A 381 -0.97 9.61 -30.76
N GLN A 382 0.18 9.55 -31.40
CA GLN A 382 0.49 8.52 -32.41
C GLN A 382 0.44 7.12 -31.80
N THR A 383 1.03 6.93 -30.62
CA THR A 383 0.97 5.67 -29.87
C THR A 383 -0.48 5.29 -29.55
N GLY A 384 -1.28 6.23 -29.03
CA GLY A 384 -2.70 6.02 -28.73
C GLY A 384 -3.53 5.74 -30.00
N GLY A 385 -3.20 6.42 -31.10
CA GLY A 385 -3.81 6.18 -32.39
C GLY A 385 -3.63 4.74 -32.89
N LEU A 386 -2.47 4.13 -32.65
CA LEU A 386 -2.20 2.73 -32.98
C LEU A 386 -3.12 1.76 -32.23
N LEU A 387 -3.48 2.04 -30.98
CA LEU A 387 -4.45 1.23 -30.22
C LEU A 387 -5.80 1.18 -30.95
N VAL A 388 -6.25 2.33 -31.43
CA VAL A 388 -7.56 2.47 -32.08
C VAL A 388 -7.51 1.88 -33.50
N LEU A 389 -6.50 2.24 -34.29
CA LEU A 389 -6.35 1.77 -35.65
C LEU A 389 -6.12 0.26 -35.76
N ASN A 390 -5.52 -0.36 -34.75
CA ASN A 390 -5.36 -1.80 -34.70
C ASN A 390 -6.69 -2.56 -34.44
N SER A 391 -7.74 -1.85 -34.04
CA SER A 391 -9.06 -2.43 -33.73
C SER A 391 -10.11 -2.22 -34.83
N VAL A 392 -9.76 -1.57 -35.92
CA VAL A 392 -10.69 -1.27 -37.02
C VAL A 392 -10.27 -2.00 -38.31
N ASP A 393 -11.26 -2.32 -39.14
CA ASP A 393 -11.02 -2.82 -40.50
C ASP A 393 -10.58 -1.65 -41.41
N GLU A 394 -9.67 -1.91 -42.34
CA GLU A 394 -9.12 -0.91 -43.29
C GLU A 394 -8.53 0.34 -42.59
N PRO A 395 -7.56 0.21 -41.65
CA PRO A 395 -7.04 1.31 -40.84
C PRO A 395 -6.46 2.45 -41.66
N GLU A 396 -5.94 2.19 -42.89
CA GLU A 396 -5.44 3.18 -43.83
C GLU A 396 -6.51 4.18 -44.32
N ARG A 397 -7.78 3.85 -44.14
CA ARG A 397 -8.92 4.72 -44.50
C ARG A 397 -9.32 5.67 -43.38
N TYR A 398 -8.60 5.67 -42.23
CA TYR A 398 -8.94 6.53 -41.09
C TYR A 398 -7.89 7.61 -40.89
N SER A 399 -8.36 8.80 -40.55
CA SER A 399 -7.54 9.91 -40.06
C SER A 399 -7.92 10.23 -38.63
N THR A 400 -6.94 10.63 -37.82
CA THR A 400 -7.11 11.01 -36.42
C THR A 400 -6.74 12.45 -36.22
N TYR A 401 -7.61 13.22 -35.56
CA TYR A 401 -7.40 14.65 -35.33
C TYR A 401 -7.59 14.97 -33.85
N PHE A 402 -6.69 15.75 -33.28
CA PHE A 402 -6.90 16.29 -31.95
C PHE A 402 -8.14 17.18 -31.91
N MET A 403 -8.98 16.97 -30.89
CA MET A 403 -10.09 17.85 -30.56
C MET A 403 -9.79 18.71 -29.33
N LYS A 404 -9.05 18.16 -28.37
CA LYS A 404 -8.75 18.80 -27.11
C LYS A 404 -7.51 18.19 -26.48
N ILE A 405 -6.69 19.02 -25.83
CA ILE A 405 -5.52 18.64 -25.06
C ILE A 405 -5.61 19.33 -23.70
N ASP A 406 -5.59 18.57 -22.63
CA ASP A 406 -5.71 19.04 -21.26
C ASP A 406 -4.61 18.49 -20.36
N GLY A 407 -4.42 19.13 -19.21
CA GLY A 407 -3.63 18.61 -18.09
C GLY A 407 -2.17 18.28 -18.43
N VAL A 408 -1.63 18.90 -19.48
CA VAL A 408 -0.24 18.67 -19.90
C VAL A 408 0.71 19.13 -18.81
N LYS A 409 1.61 18.21 -18.39
CA LYS A 409 2.69 18.54 -17.47
C LYS A 409 4.00 17.98 -18.01
N PHE A 410 5.01 18.82 -18.07
CA PHE A 410 6.40 18.45 -18.38
C PHE A 410 7.20 18.50 -17.08
N ARG A 411 7.71 17.34 -16.64
CA ARG A 411 8.34 17.19 -15.33
C ARG A 411 9.86 17.20 -15.41
N GLN A 412 10.41 16.69 -16.52
CA GLN A 412 11.86 16.62 -16.77
C GLN A 412 12.16 16.85 -18.25
N LYS A 413 13.37 17.34 -18.55
CA LYS A 413 13.88 17.45 -19.92
C LYS A 413 14.10 16.06 -20.51
N VAL A 414 13.79 15.91 -21.78
CA VAL A 414 14.13 14.76 -22.61
C VAL A 414 15.25 15.18 -23.54
N VAL A 415 16.36 14.45 -23.55
CA VAL A 415 17.60 14.80 -24.24
C VAL A 415 18.07 13.68 -25.17
N PRO A 416 18.99 13.93 -26.09
CA PRO A 416 19.60 12.90 -26.94
C PRO A 416 20.20 11.76 -26.08
N GLY A 417 19.90 10.52 -26.44
CA GLY A 417 20.29 9.32 -25.71
C GLY A 417 19.17 8.73 -24.83
N ASP A 418 18.10 9.48 -24.59
CA ASP A 418 16.94 8.97 -23.86
C ASP A 418 16.12 7.99 -24.71
N THR A 419 15.50 7.02 -24.04
CA THR A 419 14.46 6.16 -24.61
C THR A 419 13.14 6.46 -23.91
N LEU A 420 12.16 6.94 -24.66
CA LEU A 420 10.83 7.22 -24.17
C LEU A 420 9.99 5.95 -24.17
N ILE A 421 9.39 5.62 -23.03
CA ILE A 421 8.34 4.63 -22.90
C ILE A 421 7.01 5.37 -22.79
N LEU A 422 6.15 5.19 -23.80
CA LEU A 422 4.90 5.93 -24.01
C LEU A 422 3.74 5.01 -23.62
N ARG A 423 3.10 5.27 -22.47
CA ARG A 423 1.92 4.51 -22.01
C ARG A 423 0.66 5.34 -22.21
N LEU A 424 -0.29 4.82 -22.97
CA LEU A 424 -1.57 5.44 -23.26
C LEU A 424 -2.70 4.54 -22.78
N GLU A 425 -3.71 5.17 -22.18
CA GLU A 425 -4.90 4.47 -21.67
C GLU A 425 -6.17 5.16 -22.17
N LEU A 426 -7.13 4.37 -22.66
CA LEU A 426 -8.49 4.86 -22.93
C LEU A 426 -9.22 5.09 -21.60
N LEU A 427 -9.67 6.30 -21.36
CA LEU A 427 -10.43 6.67 -20.17
C LEU A 427 -11.91 6.24 -20.26
N ALA A 428 -12.41 6.02 -21.46
CA ALA A 428 -13.75 5.55 -21.74
C ALA A 428 -13.80 4.80 -23.07
N PRO A 429 -14.80 3.93 -23.29
CA PRO A 429 -15.02 3.31 -24.60
C PRO A 429 -15.21 4.36 -25.70
N ILE A 430 -14.67 4.08 -26.89
CA ILE A 430 -14.80 4.97 -28.05
C ILE A 430 -16.29 5.10 -28.42
N ARG A 431 -16.76 6.33 -28.54
CA ARG A 431 -18.16 6.62 -28.93
C ARG A 431 -18.18 7.65 -30.04
N ARG A 432 -18.92 7.36 -31.12
CA ARG A 432 -19.07 8.23 -32.30
C ARG A 432 -17.74 8.67 -32.91
N GLY A 433 -16.75 7.80 -32.91
CA GLY A 433 -15.41 8.11 -33.40
C GLY A 433 -14.59 9.02 -32.49
N ILE A 434 -15.01 9.28 -31.25
CA ILE A 434 -14.27 10.07 -30.28
C ILE A 434 -13.59 9.14 -29.27
N SER A 435 -12.27 9.27 -29.12
CA SER A 435 -11.46 8.64 -28.10
C SER A 435 -10.99 9.67 -27.07
N THR A 436 -11.06 9.33 -25.80
CA THR A 436 -10.45 10.12 -24.71
C THR A 436 -9.37 9.27 -24.08
N MET A 437 -8.16 9.80 -24.07
CA MET A 437 -6.98 9.05 -23.59
C MET A 437 -6.20 9.84 -22.56
N LYS A 438 -5.55 9.12 -21.66
CA LYS A 438 -4.51 9.61 -20.77
C LYS A 438 -3.18 9.03 -21.20
N GLY A 439 -2.18 9.89 -21.33
CA GLY A 439 -0.85 9.52 -21.78
C GLY A 439 0.21 9.88 -20.76
N TYR A 440 1.23 9.03 -20.69
CA TYR A 440 2.38 9.15 -19.81
C TYR A 440 3.66 8.81 -20.58
N VAL A 441 4.71 9.58 -20.35
CA VAL A 441 6.03 9.34 -20.92
C VAL A 441 7.03 9.10 -19.80
N PHE A 442 7.80 8.05 -19.93
CA PHE A 442 8.86 7.69 -18.99
C PHE A 442 10.22 7.66 -19.69
N VAL A 443 11.27 8.03 -18.94
CA VAL A 443 12.68 7.75 -19.24
C VAL A 443 13.23 6.90 -18.09
N GLY A 444 13.55 5.66 -18.35
CA GLY A 444 13.76 4.67 -17.30
C GLY A 444 12.51 4.56 -16.41
N ASP A 445 12.68 4.75 -15.10
CA ASP A 445 11.58 4.73 -14.13
C ASP A 445 10.93 6.08 -13.88
N LYS A 446 11.43 7.17 -14.50
CA LYS A 446 11.00 8.53 -14.21
C LYS A 446 9.91 8.98 -15.15
N LEU A 447 8.79 9.42 -14.60
CA LEU A 447 7.74 10.11 -15.36
C LEU A 447 8.25 11.49 -15.80
N VAL A 448 8.39 11.69 -17.12
CA VAL A 448 8.91 12.94 -17.70
C VAL A 448 7.80 13.85 -18.20
N SER A 449 6.70 13.32 -18.72
CA SER A 449 5.52 14.10 -19.08
C SER A 449 4.23 13.29 -19.00
N GLU A 450 3.10 14.00 -18.89
CA GLU A 450 1.75 13.45 -18.90
C GLU A 450 0.78 14.38 -19.62
N VAL A 451 -0.32 13.80 -20.14
CA VAL A 451 -1.35 14.55 -20.90
C VAL A 451 -2.68 13.81 -20.85
N GLU A 452 -3.78 14.55 -20.92
CA GLU A 452 -5.09 14.03 -21.31
C GLU A 452 -5.50 14.66 -22.63
N PHE A 453 -6.01 13.87 -23.57
CA PHE A 453 -6.47 14.40 -24.85
C PHE A 453 -7.70 13.67 -25.39
N MET A 454 -8.44 14.40 -26.21
CA MET A 454 -9.50 13.84 -27.06
C MET A 454 -9.07 13.87 -28.50
N ALA A 455 -9.32 12.79 -29.21
CA ALA A 455 -9.11 12.71 -30.65
C ALA A 455 -10.37 12.18 -31.35
N GLN A 456 -10.63 12.73 -32.52
CA GLN A 456 -11.67 12.25 -33.42
C GLN A 456 -11.04 11.34 -34.48
N ILE A 457 -11.67 10.19 -34.69
CA ILE A 457 -11.29 9.19 -35.66
C ILE A 457 -12.33 9.25 -36.78
N VAL A 458 -11.89 9.61 -37.96
CA VAL A 458 -12.77 9.85 -39.13
C VAL A 458 -12.40 8.90 -40.25
N LYS A 459 -13.39 8.16 -40.76
CA LYS A 459 -13.19 7.34 -41.98
C LYS A 459 -13.15 8.27 -43.19
N ASN A 460 -12.06 8.20 -43.93
CA ASN A 460 -11.91 8.95 -45.18
C ASN A 460 -12.84 8.33 -46.24
N LYS A 461 -13.37 9.17 -47.09
CA LYS A 461 -14.27 8.75 -48.20
C LYS A 461 -13.60 7.82 -49.18
#